data_402e1d00fa7a2cf444d85b41b7c4eed1
#
_entry.id   402e1d00fa7a2cf444d85b41b7c4eed1
#
_cell.length_a   1.000
_cell.length_b   1.000
_cell.length_c   1.000
_cell.angle_alpha   90.00
_cell.angle_beta   90.00
_cell.angle_gamma   90.00
#
_symmetry.space_group_name_H-M   'P 1'
#
loop_
_entity.id
_entity.type
_entity.pdbx_description
1 polymer ?
#
loop_
_entity_poly.entity_id
_entity_poly.type
_entity_poly.pdbx_seq_one_letter_code
_entity_poly.pdbx_strand_id
1 'polypeptide(L)'
;MKKLITFIFISLFFEVPMNSQSLDLINPSNEIGIKNWTIINDDVMGGVSNSAVLINNKKNLIFKGYISLENNGGFASSRLEIRKKNLDGIRFFEIKLKGDGNNYKLRLRQKNMRASYSCDFKSQKNKWIIVKLPVEDFRPTWRGYTYSNYPRLELDKINSLGLHISDKQEGKFNLEVEYIKAVK
;
A
#
# COMPACT_ATOMS: atom_id res chain seq x y z
N MET A 1 -46.05 -30.02 45.50
CA MET A 1 -44.84 -29.21 45.21
C MET A 1 -44.26 -29.68 43.87
N LYS A 2 -44.51 -28.93 42.80
CA LYS A 2 -43.97 -29.25 41.45
C LYS A 2 -42.62 -28.55 41.30
N LYS A 3 -41.53 -29.32 41.12
CA LYS A 3 -40.20 -28.78 40.83
C LYS A 3 -40.14 -28.37 39.37
N LEU A 4 -39.91 -27.10 39.11
CA LEU A 4 -39.66 -26.51 37.77
C LEU A 4 -38.18 -26.76 37.45
N ILE A 5 -37.89 -27.56 36.42
CA ILE A 5 -36.53 -27.76 35.91
C ILE A 5 -36.33 -26.77 34.77
N THR A 6 -35.51 -25.73 35.01
CA THR A 6 -35.13 -24.76 33.98
C THR A 6 -33.97 -25.30 33.17
N PHE A 7 -34.21 -25.60 31.90
CA PHE A 7 -33.13 -25.95 30.94
C PHE A 7 -32.47 -24.69 30.46
N ILE A 8 -31.20 -24.50 30.80
CA ILE A 8 -30.36 -23.43 30.25
C ILE A 8 -29.76 -23.97 28.95
N PHE A 9 -30.23 -23.43 27.81
CA PHE A 9 -29.60 -23.65 26.51
C PHE A 9 -28.36 -22.75 26.40
N ILE A 10 -27.16 -23.33 26.55
CA ILE A 10 -25.89 -22.69 26.23
C ILE A 10 -25.67 -22.85 24.73
N SER A 11 -25.93 -21.80 23.95
CA SER A 11 -25.55 -21.75 22.54
C SER A 11 -24.05 -21.54 22.45
N LEU A 12 -23.28 -22.55 22.15
CA LEU A 12 -21.88 -22.45 21.75
C LEU A 12 -21.84 -21.82 20.35
N PHE A 13 -21.52 -20.54 20.28
CA PHE A 13 -21.11 -19.91 19.04
C PHE A 13 -19.72 -20.43 18.66
N PHE A 14 -19.65 -21.38 17.74
CA PHE A 14 -18.42 -21.73 17.05
C PHE A 14 -18.08 -20.57 16.12
N GLU A 15 -17.16 -19.68 16.52
CA GLU A 15 -16.50 -18.80 15.59
C GLU A 15 -15.61 -19.64 14.66
N VAL A 16 -16.11 -19.93 13.47
CA VAL A 16 -15.29 -20.51 12.40
C VAL A 16 -14.26 -19.44 12.04
N PRO A 17 -12.94 -19.70 12.20
CA PRO A 17 -11.94 -18.76 11.78
C PRO A 17 -12.10 -18.55 10.27
N MET A 18 -12.51 -17.35 9.88
CA MET A 18 -12.60 -16.95 8.48
C MET A 18 -11.17 -16.90 7.96
N ASN A 19 -10.74 -17.97 7.30
CA ASN A 19 -9.42 -18.06 6.68
C ASN A 19 -9.38 -17.08 5.50
N SER A 20 -9.00 -15.82 5.77
CA SER A 20 -8.93 -14.81 4.73
C SER A 20 -7.80 -15.17 3.76
N GLN A 21 -8.18 -15.54 2.55
CA GLN A 21 -7.22 -15.83 1.49
C GLN A 21 -6.45 -14.54 1.15
N SER A 22 -5.13 -14.58 1.28
CA SER A 22 -4.26 -13.46 0.95
C SER A 22 -3.24 -13.82 -0.12
N LEU A 23 -2.84 -12.83 -0.90
CA LEU A 23 -1.85 -12.95 -1.97
C LEU A 23 -0.73 -11.95 -1.75
N ASP A 24 0.51 -12.42 -1.61
CA ASP A 24 1.68 -11.55 -1.51
C ASP A 24 1.92 -10.80 -2.82
N LEU A 25 1.99 -9.47 -2.74
CA LEU A 25 2.41 -8.58 -3.82
C LEU A 25 3.87 -8.16 -3.64
N ILE A 26 4.26 -7.86 -2.41
CA ILE A 26 5.62 -7.61 -1.95
C ILE A 26 5.83 -8.47 -0.70
N ASN A 27 6.85 -9.29 -0.71
CA ASN A 27 7.30 -10.05 0.46
C ASN A 27 8.77 -10.46 0.23
N PRO A 28 9.74 -9.60 0.59
CA PRO A 28 11.15 -9.86 0.31
C PRO A 28 11.70 -11.11 0.99
N SER A 29 11.11 -11.53 2.11
CA SER A 29 11.47 -12.78 2.78
C SER A 29 11.18 -14.01 1.91
N ASN A 30 10.16 -13.91 1.04
CA ASN A 30 9.78 -14.91 0.06
C ASN A 30 10.27 -14.55 -1.37
N GLU A 31 11.23 -13.63 -1.48
CA GLU A 31 11.79 -13.14 -2.75
C GLU A 31 10.75 -12.48 -3.71
N ILE A 32 9.62 -12.03 -3.18
CA ILE A 32 8.57 -11.35 -3.94
C ILE A 32 8.79 -9.84 -3.89
N GLY A 33 8.95 -9.21 -5.05
CA GLY A 33 9.09 -7.76 -5.17
C GLY A 33 10.46 -7.22 -4.75
N ILE A 34 11.53 -8.00 -4.86
CA ILE A 34 12.90 -7.62 -4.46
C ILE A 34 13.69 -6.89 -5.56
N LYS A 35 13.26 -6.97 -6.83
CA LYS A 35 13.98 -6.44 -7.99
C LYS A 35 13.05 -5.67 -8.92
N ASN A 36 13.65 -4.96 -9.89
CA ASN A 36 12.96 -4.28 -10.99
C ASN A 36 12.08 -3.11 -10.54
N TRP A 37 12.47 -2.44 -9.47
CA TRP A 37 11.87 -1.19 -9.06
C TRP A 37 12.33 -0.05 -9.96
N THR A 38 11.38 0.74 -10.46
CA THR A 38 11.63 1.99 -11.17
C THR A 38 11.42 3.14 -10.22
N ILE A 39 12.40 4.03 -10.10
CA ILE A 39 12.29 5.27 -9.34
C ILE A 39 11.77 6.37 -10.26
N ILE A 40 10.80 7.14 -9.79
CA ILE A 40 10.18 8.24 -10.51
C ILE A 40 9.98 9.38 -9.51
N ASN A 41 10.90 10.32 -9.50
CA ASN A 41 10.83 11.50 -8.64
C ASN A 41 10.39 12.73 -9.42
N ASP A 42 10.39 13.88 -8.77
CA ASP A 42 10.02 15.17 -9.35
C ASP A 42 11.06 15.72 -10.34
N ASP A 43 12.22 15.07 -10.49
CA ASP A 43 13.21 15.35 -11.52
C ASP A 43 12.62 15.30 -12.95
N VAL A 44 11.59 14.49 -13.18
CA VAL A 44 10.81 14.47 -14.44
C VAL A 44 10.09 15.79 -14.74
N MET A 45 10.07 16.73 -13.77
CA MET A 45 9.50 18.08 -13.89
C MET A 45 10.49 19.17 -13.47
N GLY A 46 11.77 18.84 -13.29
CA GLY A 46 12.83 19.77 -12.89
C GLY A 46 13.05 19.90 -11.38
N GLY A 47 12.35 19.12 -10.55
CA GLY A 47 12.60 19.03 -9.11
C GLY A 47 13.93 18.35 -8.79
N VAL A 48 14.33 18.37 -7.53
CA VAL A 48 15.62 17.83 -7.06
C VAL A 48 15.47 16.79 -5.94
N SER A 49 14.26 16.30 -5.71
CA SER A 49 14.03 15.17 -4.79
C SER A 49 14.73 13.91 -5.28
N ASN A 50 15.18 13.08 -4.34
CA ASN A 50 15.82 11.81 -4.67
C ASN A 50 15.26 10.67 -3.81
N SER A 51 15.31 9.46 -4.34
CA SER A 51 14.88 8.26 -3.61
C SER A 51 15.56 7.00 -4.10
N ALA A 52 15.46 5.96 -3.27
CA ALA A 52 15.93 4.62 -3.59
C ALA A 52 15.02 3.57 -2.97
N VAL A 53 14.97 2.39 -3.60
CA VAL A 53 14.41 1.17 -3.04
C VAL A 53 15.54 0.16 -2.84
N LEU A 54 15.64 -0.37 -1.64
CA LEU A 54 16.67 -1.32 -1.22
C LEU A 54 16.03 -2.47 -0.44
N ILE A 55 16.72 -3.59 -0.34
CA ILE A 55 16.39 -4.67 0.60
C ILE A 55 17.44 -4.68 1.70
N ASN A 56 17.00 -4.61 2.96
CA ASN A 56 17.91 -4.65 4.10
C ASN A 56 18.29 -6.08 4.53
N ASN A 57 19.21 -6.21 5.48
CA ASN A 57 19.68 -7.50 5.98
C ASN A 57 18.58 -8.33 6.67
N LYS A 58 17.46 -7.70 7.08
CA LYS A 58 16.28 -8.37 7.65
C LYS A 58 15.29 -8.81 6.58
N LYS A 59 15.66 -8.67 5.30
CA LYS A 59 14.81 -8.94 4.15
C LYS A 59 13.52 -8.09 4.14
N ASN A 60 13.60 -6.84 4.56
CA ASN A 60 12.53 -5.85 4.42
C ASN A 60 12.87 -4.89 3.27
N LEU A 61 11.84 -4.43 2.58
CA LEU A 61 11.98 -3.39 1.56
C LEU A 61 12.10 -2.03 2.26
N ILE A 62 13.09 -1.23 1.83
CA ILE A 62 13.30 0.14 2.29
C ILE A 62 13.04 1.09 1.13
N PHE A 63 12.08 1.98 1.29
CA PHE A 63 11.88 3.13 0.42
C PHE A 63 12.30 4.38 1.17
N LYS A 64 13.38 5.02 0.72
CA LYS A 64 14.00 6.16 1.41
C LYS A 64 14.52 7.22 0.45
N GLY A 65 14.73 8.42 0.96
CA GLY A 65 15.26 9.52 0.16
C GLY A 65 15.19 10.86 0.85
N TYR A 66 15.15 11.91 0.03
CA TYR A 66 14.97 13.30 0.45
C TYR A 66 13.98 13.97 -0.48
N ILE A 67 12.99 14.63 0.09
CA ILE A 67 12.04 15.48 -0.63
C ILE A 67 12.52 16.92 -0.55
N SER A 68 12.69 17.55 -1.70
CA SER A 68 12.92 18.98 -1.83
C SER A 68 11.69 19.64 -2.45
N LEU A 69 11.38 20.86 -1.98
CA LEU A 69 10.32 21.68 -2.58
C LEU A 69 10.86 22.66 -3.63
N GLU A 70 12.16 22.65 -3.87
CA GLU A 70 12.79 23.46 -4.91
C GLU A 70 12.22 23.15 -6.30
N ASN A 71 12.19 24.16 -7.16
CA ASN A 71 11.73 24.06 -8.55
C ASN A 71 10.32 23.47 -8.70
N ASN A 72 9.42 23.74 -7.75
CA ASN A 72 8.08 23.14 -7.68
C ASN A 72 8.10 21.61 -7.58
N GLY A 73 9.17 21.04 -7.04
CA GLY A 73 9.28 19.64 -6.67
C GLY A 73 8.35 19.26 -5.52
N GLY A 74 8.65 18.18 -4.83
CA GLY A 74 7.95 17.78 -3.61
C GLY A 74 7.36 16.38 -3.66
N PHE A 75 7.88 15.49 -4.51
CA PHE A 75 7.51 14.09 -4.46
C PHE A 75 8.65 13.12 -4.79
N ALA A 76 8.54 11.93 -4.25
CA ALA A 76 9.30 10.77 -4.68
C ALA A 76 8.36 9.56 -4.81
N SER A 77 8.62 8.73 -5.80
CA SER A 77 7.87 7.50 -5.97
C SER A 77 8.72 6.35 -6.48
N SER A 78 8.27 5.15 -6.14
CA SER A 78 8.80 3.90 -6.68
C SER A 78 7.67 3.12 -7.35
N ARG A 79 8.01 2.34 -8.36
CA ARG A 79 7.06 1.51 -9.09
C ARG A 79 7.65 0.13 -9.34
N LEU A 80 6.83 -0.87 -9.11
CA LEU A 80 7.11 -2.26 -9.48
C LEU A 80 6.02 -2.74 -10.42
N GLU A 81 6.42 -3.28 -11.59
CA GLU A 81 5.50 -4.06 -12.42
C GLU A 81 5.22 -5.40 -11.75
N ILE A 82 3.95 -5.73 -11.59
CA ILE A 82 3.52 -7.01 -11.07
C ILE A 82 3.01 -7.90 -12.20
N ARG A 83 3.42 -9.16 -12.18
CA ARG A 83 2.87 -10.13 -13.12
C ARG A 83 1.36 -10.23 -12.88
N LYS A 84 0.59 -10.48 -13.95
CA LYS A 84 -0.85 -10.67 -13.86
C LYS A 84 -1.16 -11.69 -12.75
N LYS A 85 -1.83 -11.22 -11.70
CA LYS A 85 -2.28 -12.00 -10.55
C LYS A 85 -3.80 -11.93 -10.52
N ASN A 86 -4.43 -13.02 -10.07
CA ASN A 86 -5.87 -12.99 -9.85
C ASN A 86 -6.15 -12.20 -8.55
N LEU A 87 -6.64 -10.99 -8.71
CA LEU A 87 -7.05 -10.10 -7.62
C LEU A 87 -8.57 -10.06 -7.43
N ASP A 88 -9.32 -10.97 -8.04
CA ASP A 88 -10.77 -11.02 -7.90
C ASP A 88 -11.20 -11.27 -6.46
N GLY A 89 -12.19 -10.51 -6.01
CA GLY A 89 -12.73 -10.62 -4.67
C GLY A 89 -11.84 -10.02 -3.58
N ILE A 90 -10.75 -9.30 -3.94
CA ILE A 90 -9.94 -8.57 -2.98
C ILE A 90 -10.75 -7.40 -2.40
N ARG A 91 -10.76 -7.28 -1.08
CA ARG A 91 -11.45 -6.20 -0.35
C ARG A 91 -10.52 -5.09 0.09
N PHE A 92 -9.28 -5.43 0.46
CA PHE A 92 -8.30 -4.44 0.90
C PHE A 92 -6.87 -4.90 0.62
N PHE A 93 -5.96 -3.94 0.61
CA PHE A 93 -4.52 -4.18 0.63
C PHE A 93 -4.02 -4.00 2.06
N GLU A 94 -3.19 -4.92 2.53
CA GLU A 94 -2.60 -4.89 3.86
C GLU A 94 -1.09 -4.65 3.74
N ILE A 95 -0.58 -3.69 4.50
CA ILE A 95 0.84 -3.35 4.52
C ILE A 95 1.34 -3.45 5.97
N LYS A 96 2.37 -4.26 6.20
CA LYS A 96 3.14 -4.22 7.45
C LYS A 96 4.36 -3.34 7.25
N LEU A 97 4.43 -2.25 7.99
CA LEU A 97 5.41 -1.21 7.78
C LEU A 97 5.91 -0.59 9.10
N LYS A 98 7.10 0.03 9.00
CA LYS A 98 7.67 0.90 10.01
C LYS A 98 8.19 2.15 9.30
N GLY A 99 7.81 3.34 9.73
CA GLY A 99 8.18 4.58 9.05
C GLY A 99 8.74 5.64 9.99
N ASP A 100 8.71 6.85 9.51
CA ASP A 100 9.25 8.07 10.12
C ASP A 100 8.19 9.01 10.68
N GLY A 101 6.89 8.67 10.50
CA GLY A 101 5.75 9.50 10.87
C GLY A 101 5.15 10.29 9.71
N ASN A 102 5.73 10.21 8.51
CA ASN A 102 5.20 10.84 7.31
C ASN A 102 3.98 10.11 6.75
N ASN A 103 3.22 10.81 5.91
CA ASN A 103 2.14 10.25 5.12
C ASN A 103 2.70 9.69 3.81
N TYR A 104 2.24 8.53 3.45
CA TYR A 104 2.60 7.83 2.22
C TYR A 104 1.34 7.43 1.46
N LYS A 105 1.51 7.01 0.22
CA LYS A 105 0.44 6.50 -0.64
C LYS A 105 0.84 5.15 -1.23
N LEU A 106 -0.07 4.19 -1.18
CA LEU A 106 0.01 3.03 -2.07
C LEU A 106 -0.64 3.43 -3.40
N ARG A 107 0.08 3.27 -4.49
CA ARG A 107 -0.40 3.59 -5.84
C ARG A 107 -0.51 2.33 -6.68
N LEU A 108 -1.66 2.15 -7.30
CA LEU A 108 -1.95 1.07 -8.22
C LEU A 108 -2.14 1.65 -9.62
N ARG A 109 -1.66 0.96 -10.64
CA ARG A 109 -1.87 1.36 -12.03
C ARG A 109 -2.52 0.24 -12.81
N GLN A 110 -3.40 0.63 -13.69
CA GLN A 110 -4.00 -0.22 -14.69
C GLN A 110 -3.34 0.02 -16.05
N LYS A 111 -3.25 -1.03 -16.84
CA LYS A 111 -2.75 -0.91 -18.23
C LYS A 111 -3.62 0.08 -19.02
N ASN A 112 -2.97 0.92 -19.83
CA ASN A 112 -3.60 1.92 -20.69
C ASN A 112 -4.37 3.04 -19.96
N MET A 113 -4.21 3.18 -18.65
CA MET A 113 -4.82 4.26 -17.88
C MET A 113 -3.78 5.34 -17.56
N ARG A 114 -4.17 6.63 -17.74
CA ARG A 114 -3.31 7.78 -17.44
C ARG A 114 -3.17 8.00 -15.94
N ALA A 115 -4.27 7.97 -15.22
CA ALA A 115 -4.28 8.11 -13.77
C ALA A 115 -3.76 6.85 -13.06
N SER A 116 -3.14 7.04 -11.90
CA SER A 116 -2.92 6.00 -10.91
C SER A 116 -4.04 6.06 -9.88
N TYR A 117 -4.34 4.96 -9.24
CA TYR A 117 -5.26 4.92 -8.12
C TYR A 117 -4.45 4.92 -6.83
N SER A 118 -4.69 5.89 -5.96
CA SER A 118 -3.91 6.12 -4.74
C SER A 118 -4.79 6.02 -3.51
N CYS A 119 -4.28 5.37 -2.48
CA CYS A 119 -4.82 5.35 -1.14
C CYS A 119 -3.74 5.79 -0.15
N ASP A 120 -4.08 6.75 0.70
CA ASP A 120 -3.16 7.36 1.64
C ASP A 120 -3.07 6.53 2.92
N PHE A 121 -1.88 6.52 3.53
CA PHE A 121 -1.68 5.94 4.85
C PHE A 121 -0.61 6.69 5.62
N LYS A 122 -0.76 6.72 6.94
CA LYS A 122 0.21 7.35 7.84
C LYS A 122 1.11 6.30 8.44
N SER A 123 2.43 6.53 8.39
CA SER A 123 3.39 5.73 9.12
C SER A 123 3.50 6.18 10.58
N GLN A 124 4.10 5.36 11.42
CA GLN A 124 4.44 5.73 12.79
C GLN A 124 5.97 5.71 12.96
N LYS A 125 6.49 6.75 13.61
CA LYS A 125 7.93 6.91 13.80
C LYS A 125 8.51 5.74 14.58
N ASN A 126 9.41 5.00 13.94
CA ASN A 126 10.14 3.86 14.52
C ASN A 126 9.25 2.73 15.09
N LYS A 127 7.98 2.64 14.69
CA LYS A 127 7.04 1.62 15.17
C LYS A 127 6.51 0.79 14.03
N TRP A 128 6.51 -0.53 14.20
CA TRP A 128 5.83 -1.45 13.30
C TRP A 128 4.31 -1.35 13.48
N ILE A 129 3.62 -1.18 12.39
CA ILE A 129 2.15 -1.16 12.31
C ILE A 129 1.68 -1.97 11.11
N ILE A 130 0.42 -2.38 11.16
CA ILE A 130 -0.29 -2.93 10.01
C ILE A 130 -1.36 -1.91 9.63
N VAL A 131 -1.39 -1.52 8.36
CA VAL A 131 -2.44 -0.69 7.79
C VAL A 131 -3.24 -1.49 6.77
N LYS A 132 -4.55 -1.27 6.75
CA LYS A 132 -5.48 -1.86 5.79
C LYS A 132 -6.03 -0.76 4.92
N LEU A 133 -5.95 -0.93 3.61
CA LEU A 133 -6.36 0.03 2.60
C LEU A 133 -7.50 -0.58 1.79
N PRO A 134 -8.77 -0.25 2.11
CA PRO A 134 -9.93 -0.75 1.38
C PRO A 134 -9.85 -0.39 -0.11
N VAL A 135 -10.29 -1.29 -0.98
CA VAL A 135 -10.27 -1.07 -2.44
C VAL A 135 -11.11 0.15 -2.82
N GLU A 136 -12.22 0.36 -2.11
CA GLU A 136 -13.10 1.52 -2.32
C GLU A 136 -12.48 2.87 -1.98
N ASP A 137 -11.38 2.90 -1.20
CA ASP A 137 -10.69 4.14 -0.81
C ASP A 137 -9.65 4.60 -1.83
N PHE A 138 -9.34 3.78 -2.83
CA PHE A 138 -8.43 4.18 -3.89
C PHE A 138 -9.07 5.20 -4.83
N ARG A 139 -8.45 6.37 -4.94
CA ARG A 139 -8.92 7.48 -5.78
C ARG A 139 -8.02 7.65 -7.00
N PRO A 140 -8.58 7.89 -8.18
CA PRO A 140 -7.81 8.15 -9.39
C PRO A 140 -7.08 9.49 -9.28
N THR A 141 -5.75 9.48 -9.40
CA THR A 141 -4.89 10.67 -9.25
C THR A 141 -3.90 10.78 -10.41
N TRP A 142 -3.68 12.01 -10.87
CA TRP A 142 -2.66 12.30 -11.86
C TRP A 142 -2.11 13.74 -11.66
N ARG A 143 -0.79 13.89 -11.58
CA ARG A 143 -0.11 15.17 -11.37
C ARG A 143 -0.68 15.99 -10.21
N GLY A 144 -0.94 15.36 -9.06
CA GLY A 144 -1.49 16.00 -7.87
C GLY A 144 -3.01 16.21 -7.87
N TYR A 145 -3.69 15.97 -8.99
CA TYR A 145 -5.15 16.09 -9.07
C TYR A 145 -5.84 14.76 -8.78
N THR A 146 -6.91 14.81 -7.99
CA THR A 146 -7.84 13.69 -7.80
C THR A 146 -9.05 13.91 -8.69
N TYR A 147 -9.39 12.91 -9.49
CA TYR A 147 -10.53 12.99 -10.40
C TYR A 147 -11.80 12.49 -9.70
N SER A 148 -12.89 13.25 -9.82
CA SER A 148 -14.22 12.83 -9.34
C SER A 148 -14.96 11.97 -10.37
N ASN A 149 -14.74 12.24 -11.66
CA ASN A 149 -15.38 11.50 -12.76
C ASN A 149 -14.30 10.76 -13.58
N TYR A 150 -13.93 9.58 -13.12
CA TYR A 150 -12.94 8.71 -13.75
C TYR A 150 -13.35 7.25 -13.55
N PRO A 151 -13.03 6.33 -14.46
CA PRO A 151 -13.34 4.90 -14.29
C PRO A 151 -12.88 4.38 -12.92
N ARG A 152 -13.64 3.46 -12.36
CA ARG A 152 -13.27 2.82 -11.08
C ARG A 152 -12.05 1.92 -11.26
N LEU A 153 -11.36 1.65 -10.16
CA LEU A 153 -10.28 0.67 -10.11
C LEU A 153 -10.83 -0.72 -10.44
N GLU A 154 -10.27 -1.34 -11.49
CA GLU A 154 -10.57 -2.72 -11.90
C GLU A 154 -9.38 -3.60 -11.49
N LEU A 155 -9.60 -4.49 -10.55
CA LEU A 155 -8.53 -5.26 -9.91
C LEU A 155 -7.79 -6.19 -10.87
N ASP A 156 -8.50 -6.76 -11.84
CA ASP A 156 -7.95 -7.64 -12.88
C ASP A 156 -7.04 -6.93 -13.89
N LYS A 157 -7.17 -5.59 -13.98
CA LYS A 157 -6.37 -4.75 -14.88
C LYS A 157 -5.13 -4.14 -14.23
N ILE A 158 -4.93 -4.37 -12.94
CA ILE A 158 -3.75 -3.86 -12.24
C ILE A 158 -2.50 -4.53 -12.79
N ASN A 159 -1.54 -3.72 -13.23
CA ASN A 159 -0.26 -4.20 -13.75
C ASN A 159 0.95 -3.68 -12.98
N SER A 160 0.79 -2.68 -12.14
CA SER A 160 1.88 -2.23 -11.29
C SER A 160 1.37 -1.61 -9.98
N LEU A 161 2.22 -1.68 -8.97
CA LEU A 161 2.04 -1.01 -7.69
C LEU A 161 3.27 -0.16 -7.37
N GLY A 162 3.13 0.77 -6.43
CA GLY A 162 4.26 1.61 -6.01
C GLY A 162 3.99 2.32 -4.70
N LEU A 163 5.08 2.77 -4.09
CA LEU A 163 5.07 3.63 -2.91
C LEU A 163 5.33 5.07 -3.36
N HIS A 164 4.66 6.01 -2.72
CA HIS A 164 4.75 7.42 -3.07
C HIS A 164 4.71 8.27 -1.80
N ILE A 165 5.53 9.33 -1.79
CA ILE A 165 5.50 10.38 -0.79
C ILE A 165 5.42 11.71 -1.50
N SER A 166 4.55 12.60 -1.01
CA SER A 166 4.28 13.92 -1.57
C SER A 166 3.72 14.85 -0.47
N ASP A 167 2.82 15.76 -0.85
CA ASP A 167 2.06 16.62 0.06
C ASP A 167 2.95 17.59 0.84
N LYS A 168 4.00 18.11 0.17
CA LYS A 168 4.96 19.11 0.70
C LYS A 168 5.67 18.66 1.98
N GLN A 169 5.91 17.38 2.12
CA GLN A 169 6.64 16.80 3.25
C GLN A 169 8.15 16.88 2.98
N GLU A 170 8.72 18.08 3.07
CA GLU A 170 10.13 18.32 2.82
C GLU A 170 11.03 17.61 3.84
N GLY A 171 12.18 17.10 3.37
CA GLY A 171 13.21 16.50 4.21
C GLY A 171 13.45 15.03 3.93
N LYS A 172 14.21 14.41 4.82
CA LYS A 172 14.53 12.98 4.75
C LYS A 172 13.28 12.15 5.05
N PHE A 173 13.11 11.07 4.29
CA PHE A 173 12.06 10.09 4.55
C PHE A 173 12.62 8.67 4.54
N ASN A 174 11.95 7.79 5.30
CA ASN A 174 12.30 6.38 5.38
C ASN A 174 11.10 5.52 5.75
N LEU A 175 10.73 4.63 4.86
CA LEU A 175 9.67 3.65 5.02
C LEU A 175 10.23 2.25 4.87
N GLU A 176 10.13 1.43 5.91
CA GLU A 176 10.50 0.02 5.92
C GLU A 176 9.22 -0.81 5.80
N VAL A 177 9.17 -1.71 4.83
CA VAL A 177 8.01 -2.56 4.53
C VAL A 177 8.41 -4.02 4.59
N GLU A 178 7.72 -4.77 5.45
CA GLU A 178 7.91 -6.22 5.57
C GLU A 178 7.13 -6.95 4.47
N TYR A 179 5.87 -6.55 4.25
CA TYR A 179 5.05 -7.08 3.15
C TYR A 179 3.95 -6.11 2.69
N ILE A 180 3.48 -6.34 1.48
CA ILE A 180 2.21 -5.83 0.94
C ILE A 180 1.42 -7.02 0.42
N LYS A 181 0.21 -7.22 0.93
CA LYS A 181 -0.70 -8.31 0.57
C LYS A 181 -2.01 -7.77 0.02
N ALA A 182 -2.59 -8.51 -0.91
CA ALA A 182 -3.98 -8.34 -1.32
C ALA A 182 -4.83 -9.38 -0.56
N VAL A 183 -5.92 -8.97 0.07
CA VAL A 183 -6.71 -9.78 1.02
C VAL A 183 -8.18 -9.80 0.60
N LYS A 184 -8.77 -11.02 0.57
CA LYS A 184 -10.19 -11.26 0.30
C LYS A 184 -11.05 -11.08 1.53
#